data_b642ded20b706b0a0351afa41b200e4d
#
_entry.id   b642ded20b706b0a0351afa41b200e4d
#
_cell.length_a   1.000
_cell.length_b   1.000
_cell.length_c   1.000
_cell.angle_alpha   90.00
_cell.angle_beta   90.00
_cell.angle_gamma   90.00
#
_symmetry.space_group_name_H-M   'P 1'
#
loop_
_entity.id
_entity.type
_entity.pdbx_description
1 polymer ?
#
loop_
_entity_poly.entity_id
_entity_poly.type
_entity_poly.pdbx_seq_one_letter_code
_entity_poly.pdbx_strand_id
1 'polypeptide(L)'
;MIGTFNETKLAVTQKTSHSEVRLPTVCVAILNWRGIKYLPSLLSSLLSAVNKYPGECPIVVLDNNEGDDTDRTWIRQNFPTVRVIQAPANDYLYSYNWLLQQLTEQIVILLNNDLKVDENFLLPLVKHFTNPRVFAASSRSYDWEGKQVTSGPYLFRQHRGWFYCTPDLAKQFTCHTLFACGGHMAVDREKFLDIGGFDRLFYPAYGEDIDLGFRAWQKDWISVYEPESIVYHAQSGSWNEDTSDRKAEYMTLRSNFLFQWRNLDRFPFAWLHAVYLPWLRLRKLLDGDRVWLKAYGEAKAIWQQHLISNSNVNFKDRHLSKDLKRICGTKF
;
A
#
# COMPACT_ATOMS: atom_id res chain seq x y z
N MET A 1 49.78 17.03 -62.70
CA MET A 1 48.40 17.52 -62.63
C MET A 1 47.74 16.87 -61.42
N ILE A 2 47.52 17.72 -60.41
CA ILE A 2 47.06 17.30 -59.06
C ILE A 2 45.54 17.45 -59.03
N GLY A 3 44.84 16.34 -58.86
CA GLY A 3 43.36 16.32 -58.72
C GLY A 3 42.95 16.52 -57.29
N THR A 4 42.21 17.57 -57.04
CA THR A 4 41.65 17.94 -55.74
C THR A 4 40.40 17.10 -55.44
N PHE A 5 40.40 16.38 -54.31
CA PHE A 5 39.20 15.70 -53.78
C PHE A 5 38.33 16.71 -53.01
N ASN A 6 37.08 16.83 -53.44
CA ASN A 6 36.06 17.60 -52.76
C ASN A 6 35.49 16.76 -51.60
N GLU A 7 35.69 17.18 -50.35
CA GLU A 7 34.99 16.63 -49.17
C GLU A 7 33.60 17.23 -49.07
N THR A 8 32.61 16.45 -49.37
CA THR A 8 31.20 16.79 -49.08
C THR A 8 30.89 16.40 -47.65
N LYS A 9 30.84 17.39 -46.73
CA LYS A 9 30.35 17.20 -45.38
C LYS A 9 28.86 16.94 -45.39
N LEU A 10 28.46 15.69 -45.11
CA LEU A 10 27.10 15.31 -44.78
C LEU A 10 26.79 15.78 -43.34
N ALA A 11 26.01 16.84 -43.23
CA ALA A 11 25.47 17.28 -41.97
C ALA A 11 24.36 16.27 -41.54
N VAL A 12 24.69 15.37 -40.62
CA VAL A 12 23.72 14.52 -39.96
C VAL A 12 23.00 15.38 -38.89
N THR A 13 21.85 15.91 -39.26
CA THR A 13 20.93 16.53 -38.28
C THR A 13 20.30 15.42 -37.44
N GLN A 14 20.90 15.09 -36.30
CA GLN A 14 20.23 14.29 -35.30
C GLN A 14 19.08 15.12 -34.71
N LYS A 15 17.87 14.92 -35.21
CA LYS A 15 16.64 15.25 -34.48
C LYS A 15 16.54 14.29 -33.30
N THR A 16 17.09 14.69 -32.15
CA THR A 16 16.70 14.08 -30.87
C THR A 16 15.27 14.50 -30.60
N SER A 17 14.30 13.69 -30.99
CA SER A 17 12.94 13.79 -30.47
C SER A 17 13.00 13.38 -28.99
N HIS A 18 13.17 14.35 -28.11
CA HIS A 18 12.76 14.16 -26.71
C HIS A 18 11.24 14.00 -26.74
N SER A 19 10.75 12.77 -26.78
CA SER A 19 9.38 12.49 -26.40
C SER A 19 9.27 12.88 -24.93
N GLU A 20 8.62 14.00 -24.64
CA GLU A 20 8.24 14.35 -23.27
C GLU A 20 7.50 13.14 -22.70
N VAL A 21 8.08 12.52 -21.69
CA VAL A 21 7.44 11.43 -20.96
C VAL A 21 6.22 12.01 -20.26
N ARG A 22 5.05 11.81 -20.86
CA ARG A 22 3.80 12.31 -20.28
C ARG A 22 3.54 11.58 -18.97
N LEU A 23 3.54 12.32 -17.87
CA LEU A 23 3.15 11.77 -16.57
C LEU A 23 1.68 11.31 -16.60
N PRO A 24 1.35 10.23 -15.87
CA PRO A 24 -0.05 9.78 -15.75
C PRO A 24 -0.89 10.85 -15.00
N THR A 25 -2.20 10.81 -15.19
CA THR A 25 -3.14 11.60 -14.39
C THR A 25 -3.16 11.09 -12.96
N VAL A 26 -3.15 12.00 -11.99
CA VAL A 26 -2.97 11.69 -10.57
C VAL A 26 -4.04 12.36 -9.72
N CYS A 27 -4.51 11.67 -8.70
CA CYS A 27 -5.37 12.20 -7.64
C CYS A 27 -4.81 11.80 -6.26
N VAL A 28 -4.85 12.70 -5.27
CA VAL A 28 -4.61 12.34 -3.86
C VAL A 28 -5.95 12.09 -3.19
N ALA A 29 -6.13 10.90 -2.62
CA ALA A 29 -7.30 10.48 -1.88
C ALA A 29 -6.95 10.30 -0.40
N ILE A 30 -7.62 11.05 0.47
CA ILE A 30 -7.41 11.00 1.93
C ILE A 30 -8.60 10.28 2.55
N LEU A 31 -8.36 9.22 3.32
CA LEU A 31 -9.38 8.60 4.14
C LEU A 31 -9.49 9.35 5.47
N ASN A 32 -10.65 9.94 5.71
CA ASN A 32 -10.90 10.71 6.93
C ASN A 32 -11.90 10.03 7.86
N TRP A 33 -11.53 9.89 9.11
CA TRP A 33 -12.39 9.54 10.23
C TRP A 33 -11.92 10.27 11.48
N ARG A 34 -12.75 11.19 12.01
CA ARG A 34 -12.43 12.02 13.18
C ARG A 34 -11.06 12.71 13.09
N GLY A 35 -10.75 13.24 11.90
CA GLY A 35 -9.40 13.70 11.55
C GLY A 35 -9.11 15.16 11.81
N ILE A 36 -10.05 15.94 12.34
CA ILE A 36 -9.95 17.40 12.49
C ILE A 36 -8.64 17.86 13.15
N LYS A 37 -8.08 17.07 14.04
CA LYS A 37 -6.80 17.34 14.72
C LYS A 37 -5.62 17.39 13.74
N TYR A 38 -5.62 16.56 12.70
CA TYR A 38 -4.50 16.38 11.77
C TYR A 38 -4.73 17.01 10.39
N LEU A 39 -6.00 17.15 9.98
CA LEU A 39 -6.39 17.69 8.68
C LEU A 39 -5.75 19.04 8.33
N PRO A 40 -5.61 20.01 9.26
CA PRO A 40 -4.95 21.28 8.94
C PRO A 40 -3.51 21.11 8.45
N SER A 41 -2.73 20.28 9.13
CA SER A 41 -1.33 20.01 8.76
C SER A 41 -1.23 19.22 7.47
N LEU A 42 -2.06 18.18 7.30
CA LEU A 42 -2.08 17.36 6.10
C LEU A 42 -2.46 18.18 4.87
N LEU A 43 -3.58 18.87 4.90
CA LEU A 43 -4.09 19.61 3.74
C LEU A 43 -3.17 20.77 3.37
N SER A 44 -2.58 21.49 4.35
CA SER A 44 -1.61 22.55 4.07
C SER A 44 -0.35 22.01 3.41
N SER A 45 0.23 20.90 3.90
CA SER A 45 1.42 20.29 3.32
C SER A 45 1.14 19.70 1.93
N LEU A 46 -0.05 19.10 1.71
CA LEU A 46 -0.45 18.60 0.40
C LEU A 46 -0.64 19.70 -0.63
N LEU A 47 -1.25 20.83 -0.28
CA LEU A 47 -1.37 21.95 -1.20
C LEU A 47 0.00 22.49 -1.62
N SER A 48 0.98 22.52 -0.70
CA SER A 48 2.36 22.88 -1.04
C SER A 48 2.97 21.88 -2.03
N ALA A 49 2.77 20.58 -1.81
CA ALA A 49 3.26 19.54 -2.70
C ALA A 49 2.58 19.57 -4.09
N VAL A 50 1.26 19.79 -4.13
CA VAL A 50 0.50 19.92 -5.38
C VAL A 50 0.95 21.13 -6.19
N ASN A 51 1.23 22.25 -5.55
CA ASN A 51 1.73 23.48 -6.23
C ASN A 51 3.12 23.26 -6.86
N LYS A 52 3.92 22.32 -6.37
CA LYS A 52 5.21 21.95 -6.94
C LYS A 52 5.13 20.86 -8.00
N TYR A 53 4.02 20.11 -8.03
CA TYR A 53 3.85 19.04 -9.00
C TYR A 53 3.60 19.60 -10.41
N PRO A 54 4.28 19.10 -11.46
CA PRO A 54 4.19 19.69 -12.81
C PRO A 54 2.89 19.40 -13.56
N GLY A 55 1.97 18.63 -12.97
CA GLY A 55 0.68 18.25 -13.55
C GLY A 55 -0.49 18.64 -12.66
N GLU A 56 -1.70 18.37 -13.12
CA GLU A 56 -2.89 18.48 -12.29
C GLU A 56 -2.93 17.31 -11.29
N CYS A 57 -3.23 17.62 -10.03
CA CYS A 57 -3.35 16.63 -8.97
C CYS A 57 -4.47 17.06 -7.99
N PRO A 58 -5.74 16.76 -8.28
CA PRO A 58 -6.83 17.07 -7.37
C PRO A 58 -6.69 16.32 -6.05
N ILE A 59 -7.16 16.95 -4.96
CA ILE A 59 -7.22 16.37 -3.62
C ILE A 59 -8.68 16.02 -3.33
N VAL A 60 -8.92 14.77 -2.94
CA VAL A 60 -10.21 14.24 -2.52
C VAL A 60 -10.12 13.75 -1.08
N VAL A 61 -11.02 14.20 -0.23
CA VAL A 61 -11.20 13.65 1.11
C VAL A 61 -12.42 12.74 1.10
N LEU A 62 -12.21 11.45 1.34
CA LEU A 62 -13.25 10.47 1.58
C LEU A 62 -13.58 10.44 3.07
N ASP A 63 -14.72 10.94 3.45
CA ASP A 63 -15.11 11.07 4.83
C ASP A 63 -15.94 9.87 5.31
N ASN A 64 -15.40 9.12 6.27
CA ASN A 64 -16.03 7.97 6.89
C ASN A 64 -16.86 8.32 8.14
N ASN A 65 -17.00 9.62 8.50
CA ASN A 65 -17.81 10.03 9.65
C ASN A 65 -19.30 9.88 9.32
N GLU A 66 -19.96 8.90 9.92
CA GLU A 66 -21.40 8.71 9.80
C GLU A 66 -22.15 9.69 10.73
N GLY A 67 -23.11 10.42 10.16
CA GLY A 67 -23.98 11.32 10.95
C GLY A 67 -23.32 12.59 11.47
N ASP A 68 -22.01 12.77 11.31
CA ASP A 68 -21.25 13.95 11.71
C ASP A 68 -20.62 14.60 10.47
N ASP A 69 -20.91 15.88 10.25
CA ASP A 69 -20.38 16.66 9.12
C ASP A 69 -19.36 17.74 9.55
N THR A 70 -18.91 17.71 10.79
CA THR A 70 -17.99 18.69 11.37
C THR A 70 -16.73 18.82 10.52
N ASP A 71 -16.02 17.71 10.25
CA ASP A 71 -14.81 17.69 9.48
C ASP A 71 -15.05 18.18 8.04
N ARG A 72 -16.15 17.72 7.40
CA ARG A 72 -16.52 18.14 6.04
C ARG A 72 -16.81 19.62 5.93
N THR A 73 -17.56 20.16 6.88
CA THR A 73 -17.88 21.58 6.96
C THR A 73 -16.63 22.40 7.13
N TRP A 74 -15.75 21.99 8.05
CA TRP A 74 -14.48 22.65 8.29
C TRP A 74 -13.58 22.65 7.03
N ILE A 75 -13.46 21.51 6.33
CA ILE A 75 -12.67 21.41 5.09
C ILE A 75 -13.21 22.37 4.03
N ARG A 76 -14.52 22.38 3.78
CA ARG A 76 -15.14 23.26 2.78
C ARG A 76 -14.90 24.74 3.06
N GLN A 77 -14.89 25.12 4.34
CA GLN A 77 -14.64 26.52 4.74
C GLN A 77 -13.18 26.94 4.61
N ASN A 78 -12.22 26.05 4.94
CA ASN A 78 -10.81 26.38 5.04
C ASN A 78 -9.99 25.95 3.80
N PHE A 79 -10.48 24.95 3.04
CA PHE A 79 -9.81 24.37 1.88
C PHE A 79 -10.82 24.18 0.71
N PRO A 80 -11.38 25.24 0.15
CA PRO A 80 -12.48 25.18 -0.83
C PRO A 80 -12.11 24.47 -2.14
N THR A 81 -10.82 24.32 -2.45
CA THR A 81 -10.32 23.57 -3.63
C THR A 81 -10.28 22.06 -3.39
N VAL A 82 -10.43 21.60 -2.16
CA VAL A 82 -10.43 20.19 -1.80
C VAL A 82 -11.83 19.61 -1.96
N ARG A 83 -11.95 18.57 -2.77
CA ARG A 83 -13.20 17.85 -2.94
C ARG A 83 -13.48 16.96 -1.74
N VAL A 84 -14.64 17.07 -1.12
CA VAL A 84 -15.05 16.23 0.00
C VAL A 84 -16.20 15.34 -0.40
N ILE A 85 -16.05 14.04 -0.23
CA ILE A 85 -17.04 13.01 -0.57
C ILE A 85 -17.37 12.24 0.72
N GLN A 86 -18.66 12.10 1.02
CA GLN A 86 -19.14 11.22 2.09
C GLN A 86 -19.03 9.76 1.61
N ALA A 87 -18.40 8.91 2.39
CA ALA A 87 -18.45 7.47 2.17
C ALA A 87 -19.88 6.93 2.39
N PRO A 88 -20.30 5.89 1.68
CA PRO A 88 -21.61 5.25 1.90
C PRO A 88 -21.78 4.69 3.31
N ALA A 89 -20.69 4.27 3.94
CA ALA A 89 -20.61 3.79 5.30
C ALA A 89 -19.18 3.92 5.81
N ASN A 90 -18.97 3.86 7.15
CA ASN A 90 -17.64 3.73 7.72
C ASN A 90 -17.12 2.30 7.53
N ASP A 91 -16.41 2.08 6.45
CA ASP A 91 -15.86 0.78 6.08
C ASP A 91 -14.32 0.72 6.27
N TYR A 92 -13.78 1.54 7.14
CA TYR A 92 -12.35 1.65 7.37
C TYR A 92 -11.58 1.88 6.04
N LEU A 93 -10.44 1.24 5.86
CA LEU A 93 -9.65 1.33 4.63
C LEU A 93 -10.40 0.80 3.38
N TYR A 94 -11.38 -0.10 3.58
CA TYR A 94 -12.17 -0.68 2.48
C TYR A 94 -13.06 0.33 1.76
N SER A 95 -13.31 1.50 2.36
CA SER A 95 -14.00 2.62 1.69
C SER A 95 -13.26 3.05 0.41
N TYR A 96 -11.96 2.83 0.31
CA TYR A 96 -11.21 3.06 -0.93
C TYR A 96 -11.64 2.15 -2.09
N ASN A 97 -12.13 0.92 -1.82
CA ASN A 97 -12.65 0.05 -2.86
C ASN A 97 -13.83 0.67 -3.61
N TRP A 98 -14.66 1.41 -2.89
CA TRP A 98 -15.76 2.17 -3.47
C TRP A 98 -15.27 3.46 -4.15
N LEU A 99 -14.39 4.23 -3.49
CA LEU A 99 -13.90 5.50 -4.01
C LEU A 99 -13.19 5.35 -5.35
N LEU A 100 -12.30 4.35 -5.49
CA LEU A 100 -11.53 4.17 -6.71
C LEU A 100 -12.41 3.83 -7.93
N GLN A 101 -13.61 3.32 -7.72
CA GLN A 101 -14.60 3.15 -8.79
C GLN A 101 -15.22 4.48 -9.25
N GLN A 102 -15.19 5.54 -8.42
CA GLN A 102 -15.76 6.86 -8.70
C GLN A 102 -14.72 7.83 -9.29
N LEU A 103 -13.43 7.47 -9.26
CA LEU A 103 -12.34 8.28 -9.78
C LEU A 103 -12.01 7.89 -11.23
N THR A 104 -11.39 8.81 -11.96
CA THR A 104 -10.99 8.61 -13.37
C THR A 104 -9.49 8.68 -13.59
N GLU A 105 -8.75 9.20 -12.61
CA GLU A 105 -7.31 9.35 -12.68
C GLU A 105 -6.63 7.98 -12.73
N GLN A 106 -5.53 7.90 -13.48
CA GLN A 106 -4.76 6.66 -13.65
C GLN A 106 -4.10 6.22 -12.35
N ILE A 107 -3.55 7.17 -11.60
CA ILE A 107 -2.86 6.93 -10.35
C ILE A 107 -3.61 7.59 -9.21
N VAL A 108 -3.88 6.83 -8.16
CA VAL A 108 -4.48 7.35 -6.93
C VAL A 108 -3.51 7.18 -5.78
N ILE A 109 -3.21 8.29 -5.10
CA ILE A 109 -2.35 8.29 -3.91
C ILE A 109 -3.27 8.19 -2.70
N LEU A 110 -3.20 7.08 -1.98
CA LEU A 110 -4.02 6.79 -0.80
C LEU A 110 -3.29 7.25 0.45
N LEU A 111 -3.91 8.13 1.23
CA LEU A 111 -3.33 8.69 2.45
C LEU A 111 -4.28 8.56 3.63
N ASN A 112 -3.75 8.21 4.79
CA ASN A 112 -4.43 8.39 6.06
C ASN A 112 -4.50 9.87 6.42
N ASN A 113 -5.45 10.25 7.30
CA ASN A 113 -5.63 11.64 7.74
C ASN A 113 -4.59 12.12 8.76
N ASP A 114 -3.86 11.21 9.41
CA ASP A 114 -2.87 11.49 10.46
C ASP A 114 -1.43 11.63 9.93
N LEU A 115 -1.31 12.16 8.72
CA LEU A 115 -0.07 12.41 8.02
C LEU A 115 0.19 13.91 7.80
N LYS A 116 1.42 14.25 7.50
CA LYS A 116 1.84 15.42 6.71
C LYS A 116 2.88 14.97 5.69
N VAL A 117 3.04 15.69 4.58
CA VAL A 117 3.91 15.29 3.48
C VAL A 117 5.02 16.32 3.24
N ASP A 118 6.13 15.87 2.69
CA ASP A 118 7.17 16.78 2.17
C ASP A 118 6.67 17.46 0.89
N GLU A 119 7.15 18.67 0.65
CA GLU A 119 6.76 19.44 -0.53
C GLU A 119 7.16 18.80 -1.87
N ASN A 120 8.11 17.88 -1.88
CA ASN A 120 8.54 17.11 -3.06
C ASN A 120 7.93 15.68 -3.10
N PHE A 121 6.93 15.41 -2.27
CA PHE A 121 6.34 14.09 -2.07
C PHE A 121 5.83 13.43 -3.36
N LEU A 122 5.19 14.18 -4.27
CA LEU A 122 4.39 13.63 -5.38
C LEU A 122 5.23 13.05 -6.51
N LEU A 123 6.14 13.84 -7.08
CA LEU A 123 6.86 13.48 -8.31
C LEU A 123 7.70 12.21 -8.17
N PRO A 124 8.44 11.98 -7.05
CA PRO A 124 9.18 10.74 -6.85
C PRO A 124 8.31 9.49 -6.86
N LEU A 125 7.07 9.55 -6.36
CA LEU A 125 6.14 8.43 -6.43
C LEU A 125 5.61 8.19 -7.84
N VAL A 126 5.14 9.26 -8.48
CA VAL A 126 4.40 9.18 -9.74
C VAL A 126 5.29 8.75 -10.91
N LYS A 127 6.57 9.12 -10.90
CA LYS A 127 7.54 8.75 -11.96
C LYS A 127 7.63 7.23 -12.18
N HIS A 128 7.37 6.42 -11.16
CA HIS A 128 7.45 4.97 -11.27
C HIS A 128 6.38 4.36 -12.19
N PHE A 129 5.24 5.01 -12.32
CA PHE A 129 4.12 4.50 -13.13
C PHE A 129 4.30 4.71 -14.65
N THR A 130 5.40 5.27 -15.08
CA THR A 130 5.85 5.19 -16.49
C THR A 130 6.27 3.76 -16.88
N ASN A 131 6.59 2.91 -15.90
CA ASN A 131 6.78 1.49 -16.08
C ASN A 131 5.44 0.76 -15.93
N PRO A 132 4.90 0.13 -16.98
CA PRO A 132 3.59 -0.52 -16.96
C PRO A 132 3.49 -1.72 -15.99
N ARG A 133 4.62 -2.23 -15.50
CA ARG A 133 4.62 -3.29 -14.48
C ARG A 133 4.39 -2.76 -13.07
N VAL A 134 4.54 -1.46 -12.81
CA VAL A 134 4.32 -0.91 -11.47
C VAL A 134 2.84 -0.96 -11.13
N PHE A 135 2.55 -1.59 -10.00
CA PHE A 135 1.24 -1.64 -9.38
C PHE A 135 1.10 -0.55 -8.34
N ALA A 136 2.09 -0.45 -7.45
CA ALA A 136 2.07 0.50 -6.35
C ALA A 136 3.47 1.05 -6.04
N ALA A 137 3.51 2.24 -5.46
CA ALA A 137 4.71 2.85 -4.92
C ALA A 137 4.44 3.35 -3.49
N SER A 138 5.39 3.12 -2.59
CA SER A 138 5.31 3.47 -1.18
C SER A 138 6.34 4.52 -0.82
N SER A 139 5.93 5.55 -0.07
CA SER A 139 6.81 6.59 0.45
C SER A 139 7.62 6.07 1.64
N ARG A 140 8.69 6.80 1.96
CA ARG A 140 9.39 6.71 3.24
C ARG A 140 8.59 7.44 4.31
N SER A 141 8.34 6.78 5.43
CA SER A 141 7.67 7.40 6.57
C SER A 141 8.62 7.69 7.71
N TYR A 142 8.46 8.86 8.29
CA TYR A 142 9.09 9.27 9.54
C TYR A 142 8.05 9.42 10.64
N ASP A 143 8.49 9.50 11.90
CA ASP A 143 7.68 10.01 12.98
C ASP A 143 7.29 11.48 12.74
N TRP A 144 6.34 12.00 13.51
CA TRP A 144 5.80 13.34 13.30
C TRP A 144 6.86 14.46 13.34
N GLU A 145 7.90 14.29 14.15
CA GLU A 145 9.03 15.20 14.30
C GLU A 145 10.13 15.02 13.25
N GLY A 146 10.04 13.97 12.40
CA GLY A 146 11.04 13.68 11.37
C GLY A 146 12.35 13.10 11.91
N LYS A 147 12.36 12.56 13.13
CA LYS A 147 13.58 12.06 13.78
C LYS A 147 13.85 10.60 13.51
N GLN A 148 12.80 9.78 13.40
CA GLN A 148 12.92 8.34 13.25
C GLN A 148 12.17 7.85 12.01
N VAL A 149 12.81 6.96 11.25
CA VAL A 149 12.16 6.25 10.15
C VAL A 149 11.21 5.22 10.73
N THR A 150 9.94 5.26 10.34
CA THR A 150 8.89 4.39 10.83
C THR A 150 8.43 3.36 9.80
N SER A 151 8.69 3.60 8.50
CA SER A 151 8.38 2.67 7.41
C SER A 151 9.47 2.67 6.35
N GLY A 152 9.73 1.50 5.77
CA GLY A 152 10.68 1.26 4.70
C GLY A 152 10.15 0.19 3.76
N PRO A 153 10.99 -0.39 2.87
CA PRO A 153 10.56 -1.52 2.05
C PRO A 153 10.35 -2.75 2.93
N TYR A 154 9.27 -3.47 2.66
CA TYR A 154 8.90 -4.67 3.39
C TYR A 154 9.41 -5.92 2.66
N LEU A 155 10.10 -6.79 3.40
CA LEU A 155 10.66 -8.03 2.89
C LEU A 155 9.80 -9.22 3.30
N PHE A 156 9.52 -10.09 2.33
CA PHE A 156 8.90 -11.38 2.61
C PHE A 156 9.89 -12.28 3.33
N ARG A 157 9.50 -12.79 4.49
CA ARG A 157 10.28 -13.76 5.25
C ARG A 157 9.42 -14.95 5.64
N GLN A 158 10.04 -16.13 5.67
CA GLN A 158 9.38 -17.36 6.08
C GLN A 158 10.34 -18.14 6.99
N HIS A 159 9.81 -18.57 8.12
CA HIS A 159 10.56 -19.46 9.03
C HIS A 159 9.63 -20.56 9.56
N ARG A 160 10.03 -21.80 9.42
CA ARG A 160 9.30 -22.98 9.92
C ARG A 160 7.81 -22.97 9.51
N GLY A 161 7.53 -22.67 8.25
CA GLY A 161 6.15 -22.62 7.73
C GLY A 161 5.33 -21.41 8.19
N TRP A 162 5.95 -20.44 8.88
CA TRP A 162 5.29 -19.22 9.30
C TRP A 162 5.77 -18.03 8.48
N PHE A 163 4.83 -17.26 7.93
CA PHE A 163 5.11 -16.01 7.23
C PHE A 163 5.25 -14.85 8.22
N TYR A 164 6.17 -13.98 7.95
CA TYR A 164 6.25 -12.65 8.53
C TYR A 164 6.91 -11.67 7.56
N CYS A 165 6.60 -10.42 7.77
CA CYS A 165 7.04 -9.31 6.97
C CYS A 165 7.69 -8.28 7.89
N THR A 166 8.91 -7.86 7.56
CA THR A 166 9.65 -6.86 8.35
C THR A 166 10.10 -5.73 7.45
N PRO A 167 9.98 -4.46 7.89
CA PRO A 167 10.53 -3.33 7.17
C PRO A 167 12.06 -3.30 7.28
N ASP A 168 12.73 -2.91 6.20
CA ASP A 168 14.14 -2.53 6.21
C ASP A 168 14.26 -1.01 6.36
N LEU A 169 14.26 -0.54 7.61
CA LEU A 169 14.28 0.89 7.93
C LEU A 169 15.59 1.59 7.55
N ALA A 170 16.68 0.84 7.33
CA ALA A 170 17.98 1.38 6.93
C ALA A 170 18.07 1.67 5.42
N LYS A 171 17.10 1.19 4.63
CA LYS A 171 17.14 1.34 3.17
C LYS A 171 16.95 2.79 2.75
N GLN A 172 17.91 3.32 1.97
CA GLN A 172 17.95 4.73 1.53
C GLN A 172 17.90 4.90 0.01
N PHE A 173 17.61 3.83 -0.73
CA PHE A 173 17.50 3.88 -2.19
C PHE A 173 16.25 3.16 -2.67
N THR A 174 15.79 3.54 -3.84
CA THR A 174 14.62 2.95 -4.51
C THR A 174 14.83 1.45 -4.73
N CYS A 175 13.86 0.64 -4.32
CA CYS A 175 13.92 -0.80 -4.50
C CYS A 175 12.52 -1.41 -4.55
N HIS A 176 12.45 -2.69 -4.92
CA HIS A 176 11.21 -3.45 -4.80
C HIS A 176 10.84 -3.66 -3.33
N THR A 177 9.55 -3.68 -3.04
CA THR A 177 8.95 -4.01 -1.74
C THR A 177 7.86 -5.05 -1.93
N LEU A 178 7.59 -5.86 -0.91
CA LEU A 178 6.51 -6.85 -0.96
C LEU A 178 5.15 -6.17 -1.20
N PHE A 179 4.91 -5.06 -0.53
CA PHE A 179 3.70 -4.25 -0.67
C PHE A 179 4.00 -2.77 -0.40
N ALA A 180 3.14 -1.90 -0.84
CA ALA A 180 3.12 -0.50 -0.46
C ALA A 180 2.21 -0.32 0.76
N CYS A 181 2.65 0.46 1.74
CA CYS A 181 1.91 0.66 2.99
C CYS A 181 0.57 1.38 2.74
N GLY A 182 -0.53 0.80 3.19
CA GLY A 182 -1.89 1.26 2.91
C GLY A 182 -2.20 2.69 3.34
N GLY A 183 -1.46 3.22 4.31
CA GLY A 183 -1.64 4.59 4.81
C GLY A 183 -0.94 5.67 4.00
N HIS A 184 0.01 5.33 3.09
CA HIS A 184 0.78 6.29 2.29
C HIS A 184 1.33 5.69 1.00
N MET A 185 0.46 5.20 0.13
CA MET A 185 0.84 4.57 -1.13
C MET A 185 0.20 5.23 -2.35
N ALA A 186 0.89 5.21 -3.48
CA ALA A 186 0.31 5.42 -4.79
C ALA A 186 -0.03 4.07 -5.42
N VAL A 187 -1.17 3.98 -6.10
CA VAL A 187 -1.60 2.76 -6.81
C VAL A 187 -2.05 3.09 -8.23
N ASP A 188 -1.78 2.17 -9.15
CA ASP A 188 -2.43 2.13 -10.46
C ASP A 188 -3.90 1.72 -10.24
N ARG A 189 -4.82 2.63 -10.53
CA ARG A 189 -6.26 2.46 -10.26
C ARG A 189 -6.87 1.26 -11.00
N GLU A 190 -6.52 1.09 -12.27
CA GLU A 190 -7.08 -0.01 -13.06
C GLU A 190 -6.61 -1.37 -12.56
N LYS A 191 -5.34 -1.49 -12.23
CA LYS A 191 -4.80 -2.72 -11.64
C LYS A 191 -5.37 -2.99 -10.25
N PHE A 192 -5.58 -1.94 -9.44
CA PHE A 192 -6.23 -2.07 -8.13
C PHE A 192 -7.65 -2.65 -8.27
N LEU A 193 -8.44 -2.13 -9.21
CA LEU A 193 -9.78 -2.61 -9.49
C LEU A 193 -9.77 -4.02 -10.10
N ASP A 194 -8.84 -4.33 -10.99
CA ASP A 194 -8.71 -5.65 -11.64
C ASP A 194 -8.43 -6.78 -10.63
N ILE A 195 -7.67 -6.50 -9.55
CA ILE A 195 -7.46 -7.49 -8.50
C ILE A 195 -8.48 -7.45 -7.36
N GLY A 196 -9.52 -6.60 -7.50
CA GLY A 196 -10.63 -6.51 -6.55
C GLY A 196 -10.35 -5.66 -5.31
N GLY A 197 -9.30 -4.81 -5.33
CA GLY A 197 -8.97 -3.91 -4.23
C GLY A 197 -8.57 -4.61 -2.93
N PHE A 198 -8.83 -3.97 -1.80
CA PHE A 198 -8.61 -4.54 -0.46
C PHE A 198 -9.62 -5.65 -0.18
N ASP A 199 -9.16 -6.82 0.25
CA ASP A 199 -10.03 -7.96 0.50
C ASP A 199 -10.59 -7.97 1.92
N ARG A 200 -11.90 -8.04 2.02
CA ARG A 200 -12.64 -8.05 3.30
C ARG A 200 -12.35 -9.25 4.20
N LEU A 201 -11.62 -10.25 3.72
CA LEU A 201 -11.11 -11.34 4.56
C LEU A 201 -10.32 -10.81 5.76
N PHE A 202 -9.65 -9.66 5.59
CA PHE A 202 -8.80 -9.04 6.62
C PHE A 202 -9.53 -7.98 7.47
N TYR A 203 -10.83 -7.78 7.24
CA TYR A 203 -11.63 -6.77 7.96
C TYR A 203 -11.57 -6.94 9.48
N PRO A 204 -11.51 -5.86 10.30
CA PRO A 204 -11.48 -4.45 9.89
C PRO A 204 -10.06 -3.95 9.56
N ALA A 205 -9.01 -4.62 10.02
CA ALA A 205 -7.56 -4.39 9.84
C ALA A 205 -6.83 -5.60 10.47
N TYR A 206 -5.61 -5.82 10.25
CA TYR A 206 -4.51 -5.44 9.42
C TYR A 206 -4.26 -6.50 8.33
N GLY A 207 -3.28 -6.27 7.42
CA GLY A 207 -2.83 -7.30 6.45
C GLY A 207 -3.50 -7.20 5.08
N GLU A 208 -4.46 -6.29 4.91
CA GLU A 208 -5.14 -6.00 3.67
C GLU A 208 -4.19 -5.43 2.61
N ASP A 209 -3.21 -4.61 3.00
CA ASP A 209 -2.17 -4.05 2.14
C ASP A 209 -1.11 -5.09 1.77
N ILE A 210 -0.74 -5.95 2.72
CA ILE A 210 0.17 -7.09 2.48
C ILE A 210 -0.45 -8.04 1.46
N ASP A 211 -1.72 -8.40 1.64
CA ASP A 211 -2.46 -9.26 0.72
C ASP A 211 -2.61 -8.62 -0.67
N LEU A 212 -2.95 -7.34 -0.72
CA LEU A 212 -3.08 -6.59 -1.97
C LEU A 212 -1.77 -6.61 -2.76
N GLY A 213 -0.64 -6.27 -2.12
CA GLY A 213 0.68 -6.31 -2.72
C GLY A 213 1.08 -7.71 -3.18
N PHE A 214 0.80 -8.74 -2.37
CA PHE A 214 1.09 -10.12 -2.74
C PHE A 214 0.28 -10.58 -3.97
N ARG A 215 -1.01 -10.23 -4.05
CA ARG A 215 -1.85 -10.53 -5.23
C ARG A 215 -1.35 -9.81 -6.48
N ALA A 216 -0.84 -8.59 -6.35
CA ALA A 216 -0.21 -7.87 -7.45
C ALA A 216 1.04 -8.61 -7.97
N TRP A 217 1.90 -9.08 -7.07
CA TRP A 217 3.07 -9.90 -7.44
C TRP A 217 2.69 -11.21 -8.13
N GLN A 218 1.57 -11.83 -7.78
CA GLN A 218 1.06 -13.02 -8.47
C GLN A 218 0.66 -12.75 -9.93
N LYS A 219 0.39 -11.49 -10.28
CA LYS A 219 0.14 -11.02 -11.65
C LYS A 219 1.39 -10.42 -12.34
N ASP A 220 2.58 -10.66 -11.80
CA ASP A 220 3.85 -10.08 -12.26
C ASP A 220 3.90 -8.55 -12.23
N TRP A 221 3.05 -7.92 -11.44
CA TRP A 221 3.11 -6.50 -11.13
C TRP A 221 3.98 -6.25 -9.91
N ILE A 222 4.68 -5.13 -9.91
CA ILE A 222 5.68 -4.81 -8.89
C ILE A 222 5.23 -3.69 -7.97
N SER A 223 5.59 -3.80 -6.70
CA SER A 223 5.51 -2.70 -5.74
C SER A 223 6.90 -2.11 -5.52
N VAL A 224 6.99 -0.78 -5.46
CA VAL A 224 8.24 -0.03 -5.33
C VAL A 224 8.24 0.76 -4.02
N TYR A 225 9.38 0.79 -3.35
CA TYR A 225 9.67 1.71 -2.27
C TYR A 225 10.48 2.89 -2.81
N GLU A 226 10.01 4.11 -2.53
CA GLU A 226 10.64 5.36 -2.98
C GLU A 226 11.03 6.24 -1.78
N PRO A 227 12.31 6.28 -1.41
CA PRO A 227 12.76 7.04 -0.24
C PRO A 227 12.80 8.55 -0.43
N GLU A 228 12.77 9.05 -1.68
CA GLU A 228 12.69 10.49 -1.96
C GLU A 228 11.29 11.06 -1.74
N SER A 229 10.28 10.20 -1.76
CA SER A 229 8.92 10.56 -1.36
C SER A 229 8.77 10.39 0.15
N ILE A 230 8.55 11.49 0.86
CA ILE A 230 8.58 11.51 2.33
C ILE A 230 7.23 11.89 2.90
N VAL A 231 6.79 11.13 3.90
CA VAL A 231 5.65 11.44 4.76
C VAL A 231 6.06 11.41 6.22
N TYR A 232 5.32 12.14 7.05
CA TYR A 232 5.46 12.16 8.52
C TYR A 232 4.16 11.68 9.13
N HIS A 233 4.23 10.69 10.02
CA HIS A 233 3.08 9.98 10.55
C HIS A 233 2.94 10.19 12.05
N ALA A 234 1.76 10.63 12.50
CA ALA A 234 1.43 10.70 13.91
C ALA A 234 1.09 9.29 14.39
N GLN A 235 2.05 8.62 15.03
CA GLN A 235 1.88 7.24 15.53
C GLN A 235 0.72 7.08 16.55
N SER A 236 0.17 8.19 17.03
CA SER A 236 -1.01 8.26 17.90
C SER A 236 -2.27 8.65 17.15
N GLY A 237 -2.40 8.29 15.85
CA GLY A 237 -3.54 8.64 15.03
C GLY A 237 -4.89 8.15 15.56
N SER A 238 -5.98 8.61 14.95
CA SER A 238 -7.37 8.35 15.37
C SER A 238 -7.70 6.85 15.58
N TRP A 239 -7.05 5.96 14.84
CA TRP A 239 -7.18 4.52 15.03
C TRP A 239 -6.53 4.02 16.32
N ASN A 240 -5.35 4.54 16.68
CA ASN A 240 -4.62 4.12 17.89
C ASN A 240 -5.27 4.65 19.19
N GLU A 241 -5.96 5.78 19.13
CA GLU A 241 -6.73 6.30 20.27
C GLU A 241 -7.87 5.33 20.69
N ASP A 242 -8.46 4.61 19.72
CA ASP A 242 -9.53 3.63 19.94
C ASP A 242 -9.02 2.17 20.01
N THR A 243 -7.75 1.91 19.75
CA THR A 243 -7.21 0.54 19.67
C THR A 243 -6.04 0.35 20.65
N SER A 244 -6.22 -0.50 21.65
CA SER A 244 -5.11 -0.87 22.56
C SER A 244 -4.05 -1.70 21.81
N ASP A 245 -2.77 -1.64 22.25
CA ASP A 245 -1.66 -2.44 21.71
C ASP A 245 -2.00 -3.93 21.62
N ARG A 246 -2.70 -4.47 22.61
CA ARG A 246 -3.16 -5.87 22.62
C ARG A 246 -4.17 -6.18 21.53
N LYS A 247 -5.04 -5.21 21.19
CA LYS A 247 -6.02 -5.37 20.11
C LYS A 247 -5.32 -5.32 18.76
N ALA A 248 -4.34 -4.44 18.58
CA ALA A 248 -3.52 -4.36 17.38
C ALA A 248 -2.71 -5.65 17.16
N GLU A 249 -2.03 -6.15 18.22
CA GLU A 249 -1.31 -7.43 18.20
C GLU A 249 -2.24 -8.59 17.81
N TYR A 250 -3.39 -8.69 18.44
CA TYR A 250 -4.39 -9.71 18.17
C TYR A 250 -4.86 -9.70 16.69
N MET A 251 -5.20 -8.52 16.15
CA MET A 251 -5.65 -8.40 14.77
C MET A 251 -4.54 -8.73 13.78
N THR A 252 -3.30 -8.31 14.06
CA THR A 252 -2.12 -8.66 13.26
C THR A 252 -1.89 -10.18 13.22
N LEU A 253 -1.94 -10.84 14.38
CA LEU A 253 -1.81 -12.30 14.46
C LEU A 253 -2.92 -13.02 13.69
N ARG A 254 -4.17 -12.59 13.85
CA ARG A 254 -5.32 -13.14 13.12
C ARG A 254 -5.10 -13.04 11.61
N SER A 255 -4.71 -11.86 11.15
CA SER A 255 -4.50 -11.59 9.72
C SER A 255 -3.31 -12.35 9.15
N ASN A 256 -2.25 -12.57 9.92
CA ASN A 256 -1.13 -13.42 9.51
C ASN A 256 -1.57 -14.87 9.25
N PHE A 257 -2.48 -15.44 10.05
CA PHE A 257 -3.07 -16.75 9.77
C PHE A 257 -3.85 -16.74 8.46
N LEU A 258 -4.73 -15.75 8.28
CA LEU A 258 -5.57 -15.64 7.09
C LEU A 258 -4.70 -15.45 5.83
N PHE A 259 -3.67 -14.62 5.90
CA PHE A 259 -2.71 -14.44 4.82
C PHE A 259 -1.99 -15.75 4.48
N GLN A 260 -1.50 -16.47 5.51
CA GLN A 260 -0.80 -17.75 5.35
C GLN A 260 -1.70 -18.78 4.63
N TRP A 261 -2.94 -18.95 5.09
CA TRP A 261 -3.85 -19.95 4.53
C TRP A 261 -4.34 -19.58 3.13
N ARG A 262 -4.51 -18.30 2.84
CA ARG A 262 -4.96 -17.82 1.54
C ARG A 262 -3.87 -17.85 0.48
N ASN A 263 -2.69 -17.37 0.81
CA ASN A 263 -1.67 -17.00 -0.17
C ASN A 263 -0.50 -18.00 -0.24
N LEU A 264 -0.28 -18.79 0.81
CA LEU A 264 0.82 -19.74 0.92
C LEU A 264 0.31 -21.19 1.03
N ASP A 265 -0.68 -21.49 0.23
CA ASP A 265 -1.41 -22.77 0.21
C ASP A 265 -0.68 -23.90 -0.57
N ARG A 266 0.53 -23.63 -1.10
CA ARG A 266 1.31 -24.57 -1.93
C ARG A 266 2.59 -25.04 -1.24
N PHE A 267 3.14 -26.17 -1.74
CA PHE A 267 4.46 -26.65 -1.39
C PHE A 267 5.56 -25.61 -1.77
N PRO A 268 6.58 -25.36 -0.89
CA PRO A 268 6.77 -26.03 0.40
C PRO A 268 6.04 -25.35 1.58
N PHE A 269 5.43 -24.19 1.40
CA PHE A 269 4.89 -23.36 2.47
C PHE A 269 3.73 -24.05 3.22
N ALA A 270 2.74 -24.55 2.50
CA ALA A 270 1.60 -25.24 3.10
C ALA A 270 2.04 -26.48 3.89
N TRP A 271 2.96 -27.26 3.35
CA TRP A 271 3.49 -28.46 4.03
C TRP A 271 4.23 -28.08 5.31
N LEU A 272 5.16 -27.11 5.23
CA LEU A 272 5.91 -26.63 6.40
C LEU A 272 4.94 -26.08 7.47
N HIS A 273 3.94 -25.32 7.07
CA HIS A 273 2.93 -24.78 7.98
C HIS A 273 2.14 -25.92 8.67
N ALA A 274 1.68 -26.89 7.91
CA ALA A 274 0.93 -28.03 8.44
C ALA A 274 1.75 -28.86 9.46
N VAL A 275 3.05 -29.01 9.24
CA VAL A 275 3.97 -29.74 10.15
C VAL A 275 4.25 -28.94 11.43
N TYR A 276 4.48 -27.64 11.31
CA TYR A 276 4.89 -26.82 12.47
C TYR A 276 3.71 -26.27 13.28
N LEU A 277 2.54 -26.04 12.69
CA LEU A 277 1.40 -25.44 13.38
C LEU A 277 0.91 -26.23 14.60
N PRO A 278 0.80 -27.57 14.59
CA PRO A 278 0.39 -28.32 15.76
C PRO A 278 1.35 -28.15 16.94
N TRP A 279 2.67 -28.21 16.64
CA TRP A 279 3.72 -27.99 17.65
C TRP A 279 3.67 -26.55 18.21
N LEU A 280 3.50 -25.58 17.35
CA LEU A 280 3.39 -24.15 17.74
C LEU A 280 2.17 -23.94 18.64
N ARG A 281 1.01 -24.52 18.28
CA ARG A 281 -0.20 -24.48 19.13
C ARG A 281 0.02 -25.08 20.51
N LEU A 282 0.65 -26.26 20.58
CA LEU A 282 0.95 -26.90 21.87
C LEU A 282 1.85 -26.01 22.71
N ARG A 283 2.92 -25.46 22.12
CA ARG A 283 3.81 -24.54 22.82
C ARG A 283 3.07 -23.31 23.34
N LYS A 284 2.27 -22.65 22.48
CA LYS A 284 1.48 -21.45 22.86
C LYS A 284 0.44 -21.74 23.96
N LEU A 285 -0.12 -22.96 23.96
CA LEU A 285 -1.00 -23.42 25.04
C LEU A 285 -0.23 -23.57 26.36
N LEU A 286 0.96 -24.17 26.35
CA LEU A 286 1.82 -24.36 27.52
C LEU A 286 2.34 -23.02 28.04
N ASP A 287 2.68 -22.08 27.15
CA ASP A 287 3.14 -20.73 27.48
C ASP A 287 2.00 -19.84 28.02
N GLY A 288 0.73 -20.29 27.92
CA GLY A 288 -0.45 -19.51 28.34
C GLY A 288 -0.75 -18.30 27.46
N ASP A 289 -0.28 -18.29 26.20
CA ASP A 289 -0.46 -17.17 25.25
C ASP A 289 -1.91 -17.10 24.72
N ARG A 290 -2.76 -16.49 25.53
CA ARG A 290 -4.20 -16.36 25.25
C ARG A 290 -4.49 -15.51 24.01
N VAL A 291 -3.65 -14.49 23.73
CA VAL A 291 -3.84 -13.60 22.58
C VAL A 291 -3.65 -14.41 21.28
N TRP A 292 -2.56 -15.16 21.18
CA TRP A 292 -2.28 -16.01 20.04
C TRP A 292 -3.36 -17.08 19.82
N LEU A 293 -3.77 -17.78 20.90
CA LEU A 293 -4.78 -18.83 20.80
C LEU A 293 -6.13 -18.31 20.36
N LYS A 294 -6.53 -17.12 20.86
CA LYS A 294 -7.76 -16.45 20.44
C LYS A 294 -7.68 -16.04 18.96
N ALA A 295 -6.57 -15.41 18.54
CA ALA A 295 -6.35 -15.01 17.15
C ALA A 295 -6.40 -16.21 16.18
N TYR A 296 -5.78 -17.33 16.56
CA TYR A 296 -5.88 -18.58 15.80
C TYR A 296 -7.32 -19.09 15.68
N GLY A 297 -8.08 -19.12 16.79
CA GLY A 297 -9.45 -19.59 16.80
C GLY A 297 -10.36 -18.76 15.90
N GLU A 298 -10.26 -17.44 15.98
CA GLU A 298 -11.04 -16.53 15.14
C GLU A 298 -10.64 -16.62 13.67
N ALA A 299 -9.33 -16.61 13.38
CA ALA A 299 -8.85 -16.78 12.00
C ALA A 299 -9.38 -18.09 11.37
N LYS A 300 -9.40 -19.20 12.15
CA LYS A 300 -9.92 -20.46 11.69
C LYS A 300 -11.42 -20.38 11.38
N ALA A 301 -12.21 -19.72 12.22
CA ALA A 301 -13.65 -19.54 12.00
C ALA A 301 -13.92 -18.71 10.73
N ILE A 302 -13.21 -17.56 10.58
CA ILE A 302 -13.30 -16.71 9.39
C ILE A 302 -12.90 -17.48 8.13
N TRP A 303 -11.82 -18.25 8.19
CA TRP A 303 -11.34 -19.03 7.04
C TRP A 303 -12.34 -20.13 6.63
N GLN A 304 -12.96 -20.82 7.59
CA GLN A 304 -13.99 -21.80 7.30
C GLN A 304 -15.19 -21.17 6.61
N GLN A 305 -15.66 -20.00 7.07
CA GLN A 305 -16.74 -19.26 6.41
C GLN A 305 -16.35 -18.82 4.99
N HIS A 306 -15.12 -18.32 4.83
CA HIS A 306 -14.59 -17.93 3.52
C HIS A 306 -14.57 -19.09 2.52
N LEU A 307 -14.15 -20.28 2.93
CA LEU A 307 -14.17 -21.48 2.08
C LEU A 307 -15.59 -21.88 1.67
N ILE A 308 -16.57 -21.81 2.57
CA ILE A 308 -17.97 -22.11 2.27
C ILE A 308 -18.52 -21.11 1.24
N SER A 309 -18.29 -19.82 1.45
CA SER A 309 -18.80 -18.75 0.57
C SER A 309 -18.14 -18.76 -0.83
N ASN A 310 -16.92 -19.27 -0.95
CA ASN A 310 -16.13 -19.28 -2.18
C ASN A 310 -15.89 -20.69 -2.75
N SER A 311 -16.73 -21.65 -2.41
CA SER A 311 -16.60 -23.06 -2.85
C SER A 311 -16.50 -23.26 -4.37
N ASN A 312 -16.95 -22.27 -5.16
CA ASN A 312 -16.93 -22.29 -6.62
C ASN A 312 -15.70 -21.58 -7.24
N VAL A 313 -14.82 -20.96 -6.44
CA VAL A 313 -13.66 -20.23 -6.95
C VAL A 313 -12.48 -21.18 -7.08
N ASN A 314 -11.99 -21.35 -8.31
CA ASN A 314 -10.82 -22.16 -8.59
C ASN A 314 -9.52 -21.42 -8.24
N PHE A 315 -8.93 -21.74 -7.08
CA PHE A 315 -7.67 -21.12 -6.61
C PHE A 315 -6.41 -21.66 -7.32
N LYS A 316 -6.55 -22.46 -8.39
CA LYS A 316 -5.42 -23.23 -8.99
C LYS A 316 -4.42 -22.43 -9.80
N ASP A 317 -4.73 -21.20 -10.24
CA ASP A 317 -3.91 -20.45 -11.21
C ASP A 317 -2.97 -19.42 -10.59
N ARG A 318 -2.67 -19.52 -9.31
CA ARG A 318 -1.78 -18.58 -8.61
C ARG A 318 -0.33 -19.04 -8.76
N HIS A 319 0.46 -18.32 -9.53
CA HIS A 319 1.90 -18.54 -9.63
C HIS A 319 2.66 -17.60 -8.69
N LEU A 320 3.64 -18.14 -7.96
CA LEU A 320 4.58 -17.30 -7.24
C LEU A 320 5.52 -16.65 -8.27
N SER A 321 5.45 -15.33 -8.44
CA SER A 321 6.27 -14.59 -9.39
C SER A 321 7.77 -14.87 -9.16
N LYS A 322 8.54 -14.96 -10.24
CA LYS A 322 10.02 -15.07 -10.17
C LYS A 322 10.63 -13.87 -9.44
N ASP A 323 9.99 -12.71 -9.54
CA ASP A 323 10.45 -11.47 -8.90
C ASP A 323 10.16 -11.49 -7.39
N LEU A 324 9.10 -12.15 -6.93
CA LEU A 324 8.86 -12.35 -5.50
C LEU A 324 10.03 -13.10 -4.84
N LYS A 325 10.64 -14.05 -5.54
CA LYS A 325 11.86 -14.74 -5.06
C LYS A 325 13.04 -13.80 -4.86
N ARG A 326 13.13 -12.69 -5.62
CA ARG A 326 14.16 -11.66 -5.46
C ARG A 326 13.90 -10.76 -4.25
N ILE A 327 12.63 -10.51 -3.91
CA ILE A 327 12.25 -9.72 -2.72
C ILE A 327 12.44 -10.54 -1.44
N CYS A 328 12.33 -11.85 -1.52
CA CYS A 328 12.43 -12.74 -0.36
C CYS A 328 13.83 -12.76 0.28
N GLY A 329 14.89 -12.28 -0.39
CA GLY A 329 16.26 -12.31 0.18
C GLY A 329 16.74 -13.71 0.64
N THR A 330 15.96 -14.75 0.38
CA THR A 330 16.23 -16.13 0.73
C THR A 330 16.62 -16.90 -0.53
N LYS A 331 17.82 -17.45 -0.51
CA LYS A 331 18.13 -18.61 -1.37
C LYS A 331 17.18 -19.72 -0.91
N PHE A 332 16.23 -20.11 -1.74
CA PHE A 332 15.44 -21.32 -1.57
C PHE A 332 16.29 -22.53 -1.94
#